data_2c2520599a111010a4b9a08c3764085d
#
_entry.id   2c2520599a111010a4b9a08c3764085d
#
_cell.length_a   1.000
_cell.length_b   1.000
_cell.length_c   1.000
_cell.angle_alpha   90.00
_cell.angle_beta   90.00
_cell.angle_gamma   90.00
#
_symmetry.space_group_name_H-M   'P 1'
#
loop_
_entity.id
_entity.type
_entity.pdbx_description
1 polymer ?
#
loop_
_entity_poly.entity_id
_entity_poly.type
_entity_poly.pdbx_seq_one_letter_code
_entity_poly.pdbx_strand_id
1 'polypeptide(L)'
;MKRRNFIKTAGISAAAALVTPGLEPGTSDSYSGNSKDQISPASVKVKDNIVYIETFSLSAVIDKGIVISLKDKASGEEFIEKPDTTNFRALQLLYRNNELSNINEEKFGNTEVHQISERRAEIVFHSWDGDGVLTITADDQTGDLMIEPSASTSRPGVLACRWNITGLRQSLELVAPFFQGIKLKLNDPLIKNIRWGWPFQWEAGLAMFQSEKGGFWVHTQDNKYRFKAIQTGTQDDPFTIGFDSEAYGPIDDNLSAGGLCWRINTYRGDWKVPAERYRQWYWQAYNLDAEEKLRQKWINDISFAISWCPGDPAILDALSKKISPKKVLIHFPNWRTDNYDENYPTFIPSESAKTFIKKGQQMGFHIMPHFNSIDMDPSNPVYSYVRDFPYRSVENKQLQGWSWYNRRVIGVPESNTNRLNNQDKKVMVKIHPGLSIWRSILGQNMLKPVNELSLDLVFIDVTLCIWNIHNCLVESMPPTEGMNKLIKHVSELGPGLVVGGEGLNEITAQRQSFAQVHLFRSSQDSIEGIERSGGCNLNQVLFGRLVKTFGYSNLSGRNKDTETRMQLHLEHGAVPTVTISLADEIANPNASVKRMLELANG
;
A
#
# COMPACT_ATOMS: atom_id res chain seq x y z
N MET A 1 11.83 -21.07 33.68
CA MET A 1 10.63 -20.23 33.89
C MET A 1 9.44 -20.99 33.34
N LYS A 2 8.36 -21.15 34.09
CA LYS A 2 7.20 -21.94 33.66
C LYS A 2 6.45 -21.20 32.55
N ARG A 3 6.18 -21.86 31.41
CA ARG A 3 5.48 -21.33 30.20
C ARG A 3 4.22 -20.46 30.49
N ARG A 4 3.54 -20.72 31.56
CA ARG A 4 2.36 -19.93 32.00
C ARG A 4 2.61 -18.45 32.26
N ASN A 5 3.83 -18.02 32.53
CA ASN A 5 4.15 -16.61 32.81
C ASN A 5 4.37 -15.76 31.55
N PHE A 6 4.67 -16.38 30.41
CA PHE A 6 4.93 -15.65 29.16
C PHE A 6 3.65 -15.05 28.57
N ILE A 7 2.56 -15.83 28.53
CA ILE A 7 1.26 -15.33 28.01
C ILE A 7 0.67 -14.26 28.92
N LYS A 8 0.82 -14.36 30.25
CA LYS A 8 0.40 -13.31 31.17
C LYS A 8 1.18 -12.00 31.00
N THR A 9 2.46 -12.07 30.63
CA THR A 9 3.31 -10.89 30.44
C THR A 9 3.04 -10.21 29.08
N ALA A 10 2.72 -10.96 28.03
CA ALA A 10 2.34 -10.40 26.73
C ALA A 10 0.96 -9.70 26.75
N GLY A 11 0.01 -10.24 27.50
CA GLY A 11 -1.34 -9.64 27.65
C GLY A 11 -1.38 -8.36 28.50
N ILE A 12 -0.39 -8.13 29.35
CA ILE A 12 -0.35 -6.95 30.26
C ILE A 12 0.40 -5.77 29.62
N SER A 13 1.24 -5.98 28.62
CA SER A 13 1.99 -4.89 27.97
C SER A 13 1.16 -4.01 27.00
N ALA A 14 -0.07 -4.40 26.65
CA ALA A 14 -0.95 -3.64 25.78
C ALA A 14 -1.84 -2.62 26.53
N ALA A 15 -1.82 -2.56 27.85
CA ALA A 15 -2.74 -1.75 28.66
C ALA A 15 -2.11 -0.50 29.31
N ALA A 16 -0.87 -0.13 28.98
CA ALA A 16 -0.27 1.13 29.45
C ALA A 16 -0.54 2.26 28.44
N ALA A 17 -1.78 2.73 28.35
CA ALA A 17 -2.12 3.96 27.66
C ALA A 17 -1.66 5.15 28.51
N LEU A 18 -0.72 5.92 27.98
CA LEU A 18 -0.36 7.23 28.49
C LEU A 18 -1.57 8.17 28.38
N VAL A 19 -2.09 8.59 29.52
CA VAL A 19 -3.05 9.69 29.64
C VAL A 19 -2.29 10.99 29.41
N THR A 20 -2.54 11.65 28.29
CA THR A 20 -2.19 13.06 28.07
C THR A 20 -3.39 13.94 28.37
N PRO A 21 -3.22 15.09 29.03
CA PRO A 21 -4.34 15.96 29.40
C PRO A 21 -4.80 16.84 28.23
N GLY A 22 -6.10 16.87 28.04
CA GLY A 22 -6.89 18.01 27.61
C GLY A 22 -6.58 18.69 26.29
N LEU A 23 -7.29 18.29 25.23
CA LEU A 23 -7.72 19.21 24.17
C LEU A 23 -9.24 19.04 24.05
N GLU A 24 -9.96 20.15 24.21
CA GLU A 24 -11.41 20.20 24.02
C GLU A 24 -11.81 19.82 22.61
N PRO A 25 -12.92 19.07 22.42
CA PRO A 25 -13.36 18.67 21.09
C PRO A 25 -13.99 19.86 20.37
N GLY A 26 -13.40 20.22 19.22
CA GLY A 26 -14.05 21.07 18.25
C GLY A 26 -15.37 20.45 17.79
N THR A 27 -16.41 21.24 17.79
CA THR A 27 -17.78 20.91 17.42
C THR A 27 -17.87 20.18 16.09
N SER A 28 -18.14 18.89 16.15
CA SER A 28 -18.58 18.12 14.99
C SER A 28 -20.05 18.42 14.74
N ASP A 29 -20.38 18.77 13.50
CA ASP A 29 -21.76 18.87 13.05
C ASP A 29 -22.49 17.57 13.34
N SER A 30 -23.42 17.67 14.28
CA SER A 30 -24.28 16.59 14.72
C SER A 30 -25.27 16.24 13.61
N TYR A 31 -25.26 15.01 13.16
CA TYR A 31 -26.38 14.39 12.48
C TYR A 31 -27.59 14.40 13.43
N SER A 32 -28.44 15.41 13.30
CA SER A 32 -29.72 15.45 13.97
C SER A 32 -30.77 14.64 13.20
N GLY A 33 -30.70 13.32 13.34
CA GLY A 33 -31.83 12.44 13.09
C GLY A 33 -32.61 12.25 14.37
N ASN A 34 -33.76 12.88 14.50
CA ASN A 34 -34.69 12.65 15.57
C ASN A 34 -35.24 11.22 15.52
N SER A 35 -34.64 10.31 16.25
CA SER A 35 -35.30 9.20 16.93
C SER A 35 -34.43 8.81 18.12
N LYS A 36 -34.96 8.95 19.33
CA LYS A 36 -34.39 8.35 20.54
C LYS A 36 -34.65 6.83 20.50
N ASP A 37 -34.12 6.14 19.54
CA ASP A 37 -33.93 4.71 19.66
C ASP A 37 -32.73 4.52 20.58
N GLN A 38 -32.98 3.90 21.73
CA GLN A 38 -31.92 3.48 22.65
C GLN A 38 -30.97 2.57 21.86
N ILE A 39 -29.82 3.11 21.45
CA ILE A 39 -28.76 2.33 20.86
C ILE A 39 -28.35 1.31 21.94
N SER A 40 -28.67 0.05 21.72
CA SER A 40 -28.26 -1.01 22.64
C SER A 40 -26.73 -1.03 22.67
N PRO A 41 -26.13 -1.05 23.87
CA PRO A 41 -24.68 -1.08 24.00
C PRO A 41 -24.10 -2.30 23.28
N ALA A 42 -22.89 -2.17 22.74
CA ALA A 42 -22.19 -3.28 22.11
C ALA A 42 -21.98 -4.40 23.15
N SER A 43 -22.15 -5.65 22.73
CA SER A 43 -22.02 -6.79 23.64
C SER A 43 -21.37 -7.99 22.96
N VAL A 44 -20.63 -8.75 23.75
CA VAL A 44 -20.10 -10.06 23.42
C VAL A 44 -20.61 -11.04 24.46
N LYS A 45 -21.25 -12.11 24.03
CA LYS A 45 -21.81 -13.16 24.92
C LYS A 45 -21.30 -14.52 24.51
N VAL A 46 -20.82 -15.28 25.47
CA VAL A 46 -20.42 -16.68 25.28
C VAL A 46 -21.53 -17.60 25.76
N LYS A 47 -21.99 -18.48 24.90
CA LYS A 47 -22.95 -19.52 25.24
C LYS A 47 -22.60 -20.80 24.47
N ASP A 48 -22.50 -21.93 25.17
CA ASP A 48 -22.19 -23.25 24.58
C ASP A 48 -20.90 -23.23 23.71
N ASN A 49 -19.86 -22.52 24.15
CA ASN A 49 -18.60 -22.26 23.46
C ASN A 49 -18.74 -21.47 22.13
N ILE A 50 -19.90 -20.89 21.86
CA ILE A 50 -20.15 -20.03 20.71
C ILE A 50 -20.12 -18.58 21.19
N VAL A 51 -19.50 -17.71 20.41
CA VAL A 51 -19.41 -16.25 20.70
C VAL A 51 -20.45 -15.52 19.85
N TYR A 52 -21.37 -14.84 20.52
CA TYR A 52 -22.40 -13.97 19.93
C TYR A 52 -21.99 -12.53 20.12
N ILE A 53 -21.93 -11.79 19.05
CA ILE A 53 -21.49 -10.38 19.02
C ILE A 53 -22.64 -9.52 18.51
N GLU A 54 -22.91 -8.44 19.23
CA GLU A 54 -23.84 -7.40 18.84
C GLU A 54 -23.18 -6.03 18.96
N THR A 55 -23.21 -5.24 17.88
CA THR A 55 -22.89 -3.81 17.91
C THR A 55 -24.12 -3.01 17.46
N PHE A 56 -24.01 -1.70 17.31
CA PHE A 56 -25.13 -0.92 16.75
C PHE A 56 -25.27 -1.14 15.21
N SER A 57 -24.23 -1.57 14.51
CA SER A 57 -24.23 -1.74 13.05
C SER A 57 -24.35 -3.19 12.60
N LEU A 58 -23.74 -4.14 13.31
CA LEU A 58 -23.67 -5.54 12.91
C LEU A 58 -24.01 -6.50 14.04
N SER A 59 -24.38 -7.73 13.64
CA SER A 59 -24.35 -8.91 14.50
C SER A 59 -23.49 -9.98 13.87
N ALA A 60 -22.76 -10.73 14.69
CA ALA A 60 -21.93 -11.82 14.24
C ALA A 60 -21.97 -13.01 15.19
N VAL A 61 -21.73 -14.21 14.67
CA VAL A 61 -21.61 -15.45 15.43
C VAL A 61 -20.31 -16.15 15.03
N ILE A 62 -19.52 -16.49 16.04
CA ILE A 62 -18.24 -17.18 15.85
C ILE A 62 -18.26 -18.49 16.63
N ASP A 63 -18.10 -19.61 15.90
CA ASP A 63 -17.97 -20.95 16.46
C ASP A 63 -16.57 -21.49 16.24
N LYS A 64 -15.87 -21.88 17.31
CA LYS A 64 -14.49 -22.37 17.28
C LYS A 64 -13.54 -21.51 16.44
N GLY A 65 -13.74 -20.18 16.46
CA GLY A 65 -12.96 -19.20 15.71
C GLY A 65 -13.41 -18.94 14.28
N ILE A 66 -14.38 -19.71 13.76
CA ILE A 66 -14.95 -19.56 12.42
C ILE A 66 -16.13 -18.60 12.50
N VAL A 67 -16.13 -17.57 11.67
CA VAL A 67 -17.28 -16.67 11.51
C VAL A 67 -18.38 -17.43 10.76
N ILE A 68 -19.45 -17.83 11.45
CA ILE A 68 -20.55 -18.60 10.87
C ILE A 68 -21.76 -17.74 10.48
N SER A 69 -21.81 -16.50 10.98
CA SER A 69 -22.79 -15.47 10.58
C SER A 69 -22.18 -14.10 10.73
N LEU A 70 -22.44 -13.23 9.77
CA LEU A 70 -22.08 -11.81 9.79
C LEU A 70 -23.19 -11.04 9.08
N LYS A 71 -23.95 -10.22 9.85
CA LYS A 71 -25.14 -9.53 9.35
C LYS A 71 -25.04 -8.01 9.54
N ASP A 72 -25.54 -7.28 8.57
CA ASP A 72 -25.93 -5.88 8.78
C ASP A 72 -27.27 -5.81 9.53
N LYS A 73 -27.27 -5.19 10.70
CA LYS A 73 -28.47 -5.11 11.54
C LYS A 73 -29.59 -4.30 10.92
N ALA A 74 -29.24 -3.31 10.14
CA ALA A 74 -30.21 -2.40 9.59
C ALA A 74 -30.96 -2.95 8.39
N SER A 75 -30.30 -3.76 7.53
CA SER A 75 -30.92 -4.41 6.38
C SER A 75 -31.29 -5.87 6.65
N GLY A 76 -30.71 -6.48 7.69
CA GLY A 76 -30.80 -7.93 7.95
C GLY A 76 -29.99 -8.78 6.97
N GLU A 77 -29.16 -8.16 6.13
CA GLU A 77 -28.38 -8.85 5.11
C GLU A 77 -27.28 -9.73 5.73
N GLU A 78 -27.26 -11.02 5.37
CA GLU A 78 -26.26 -11.99 5.77
C GLU A 78 -25.15 -12.07 4.71
N PHE A 79 -23.89 -11.99 5.11
CA PHE A 79 -22.74 -12.01 4.21
C PHE A 79 -22.06 -13.38 4.15
N ILE A 80 -22.30 -14.26 5.11
CA ILE A 80 -21.83 -15.65 5.13
C ILE A 80 -22.93 -16.55 4.57
N GLU A 81 -22.64 -17.27 3.50
CA GLU A 81 -23.59 -18.17 2.86
C GLU A 81 -23.34 -19.63 3.26
N LYS A 82 -22.08 -20.03 3.24
CA LYS A 82 -21.69 -21.43 3.51
C LYS A 82 -20.36 -21.49 4.26
N PRO A 83 -20.37 -21.29 5.59
CA PRO A 83 -19.15 -21.32 6.37
C PRO A 83 -18.46 -22.69 6.25
N ASP A 84 -17.15 -22.69 6.07
CA ASP A 84 -16.36 -23.92 6.07
C ASP A 84 -16.02 -24.33 7.49
N THR A 85 -16.87 -25.15 8.09
CA THR A 85 -16.68 -25.69 9.43
C THR A 85 -15.89 -27.00 9.44
N THR A 86 -15.56 -27.57 8.28
CA THR A 86 -14.94 -28.89 8.15
C THR A 86 -13.40 -28.83 8.06
N ASN A 87 -12.85 -27.78 7.46
CA ASN A 87 -11.42 -27.64 7.24
C ASN A 87 -10.70 -26.88 8.35
N PHE A 88 -11.38 -26.43 9.39
CA PHE A 88 -10.83 -25.79 10.59
C PHE A 88 -9.76 -24.70 10.30
N ARG A 89 -10.05 -23.81 9.34
CA ARG A 89 -9.09 -22.79 8.87
C ARG A 89 -9.29 -21.41 9.52
N ALA A 90 -9.86 -21.34 10.72
CA ALA A 90 -10.09 -20.05 11.37
C ALA A 90 -8.79 -19.30 11.63
N LEU A 91 -7.78 -20.00 12.13
CA LEU A 91 -6.47 -19.46 12.47
C LEU A 91 -5.36 -20.37 11.92
N GLN A 92 -4.36 -19.77 11.29
CA GLN A 92 -3.25 -20.45 10.65
C GLN A 92 -1.94 -19.73 10.94
N LEU A 93 -0.83 -20.48 11.01
CA LEU A 93 0.52 -19.93 10.91
C LEU A 93 1.06 -20.13 9.49
N LEU A 94 1.58 -19.05 8.93
CA LEU A 94 2.25 -19.01 7.64
C LEU A 94 3.77 -19.06 7.86
N TYR A 95 4.42 -19.97 7.15
CA TYR A 95 5.87 -20.14 7.11
C TYR A 95 6.42 -19.74 5.73
N ARG A 96 7.72 -19.92 5.52
CA ARG A 96 8.37 -19.77 4.22
C ARG A 96 7.68 -20.60 3.13
N ASN A 97 7.81 -20.18 1.88
CA ASN A 97 7.25 -20.87 0.71
C ASN A 97 5.72 -21.06 0.76
N ASN A 98 5.01 -20.17 1.47
CA ASN A 98 3.56 -20.25 1.67
C ASN A 98 3.08 -21.53 2.38
N GLU A 99 3.93 -22.20 3.12
CA GLU A 99 3.53 -23.34 3.94
C GLU A 99 2.63 -22.87 5.09
N LEU A 100 1.52 -23.58 5.31
CA LEU A 100 0.51 -23.24 6.32
C LEU A 100 0.39 -24.37 7.35
N SER A 101 0.26 -24.00 8.62
CA SER A 101 -0.19 -24.89 9.69
C SER A 101 -1.54 -24.42 10.24
N ASN A 102 -2.54 -25.29 10.22
CA ASN A 102 -3.85 -25.01 10.81
C ASN A 102 -3.77 -25.19 12.33
N ILE A 103 -4.18 -24.17 13.07
CA ILE A 103 -4.11 -24.16 14.54
C ILE A 103 -5.32 -24.84 15.18
N ASN A 104 -6.45 -24.79 14.52
CA ASN A 104 -7.73 -25.25 15.03
C ASN A 104 -8.19 -26.57 14.41
N GLU A 105 -7.27 -27.42 13.93
CA GLU A 105 -7.64 -28.76 13.46
C GLU A 105 -8.20 -29.62 14.60
N GLU A 106 -9.31 -30.30 14.36
CA GLU A 106 -10.03 -31.10 15.35
C GLU A 106 -9.16 -32.19 15.99
N LYS A 107 -8.22 -32.76 15.20
CA LYS A 107 -7.28 -33.79 15.68
C LYS A 107 -6.27 -33.28 16.72
N PHE A 108 -6.08 -31.95 16.83
CA PHE A 108 -5.08 -31.35 17.72
C PHE A 108 -5.66 -30.80 19.01
N GLY A 109 -7.00 -30.85 19.21
CA GLY A 109 -7.46 -30.63 20.51
C GLY A 109 -8.55 -29.66 20.82
N ASN A 110 -8.55 -29.15 22.02
CA ASN A 110 -9.63 -28.43 22.62
C ASN A 110 -9.54 -26.94 22.31
N THR A 111 -10.64 -26.41 21.84
CA THR A 111 -10.87 -24.97 21.80
C THR A 111 -11.60 -24.56 23.06
N GLU A 112 -11.05 -23.62 23.79
CA GLU A 112 -11.69 -23.04 24.99
C GLU A 112 -12.16 -21.63 24.66
N VAL A 113 -13.34 -21.27 25.15
CA VAL A 113 -13.92 -19.94 24.95
C VAL A 113 -14.15 -19.29 26.31
N HIS A 114 -13.55 -18.12 26.51
CA HIS A 114 -13.60 -17.38 27.76
C HIS A 114 -14.33 -16.05 27.59
N GLN A 115 -15.36 -15.83 28.41
CA GLN A 115 -15.98 -14.51 28.57
C GLN A 115 -15.05 -13.65 29.44
N ILE A 116 -14.46 -12.59 28.88
CA ILE A 116 -13.53 -11.70 29.62
C ILE A 116 -14.29 -10.52 30.23
N SER A 117 -15.23 -9.94 29.47
CA SER A 117 -16.09 -8.87 29.90
C SER A 117 -17.39 -8.87 29.08
N GLU A 118 -18.29 -7.95 29.34
CA GLU A 118 -19.54 -7.78 28.56
C GLU A 118 -19.28 -7.48 27.07
N ARG A 119 -18.06 -7.02 26.72
CA ARG A 119 -17.68 -6.64 25.35
C ARG A 119 -16.45 -7.36 24.82
N ARG A 120 -15.92 -8.34 25.57
CA ARG A 120 -14.72 -9.06 25.17
C ARG A 120 -14.81 -10.55 25.50
N ALA A 121 -14.40 -11.37 24.53
CA ALA A 121 -14.17 -12.79 24.70
C ALA A 121 -12.81 -13.19 24.10
N GLU A 122 -12.31 -14.34 24.50
CA GLU A 122 -11.11 -14.97 23.94
C GLU A 122 -11.42 -16.40 23.56
N ILE A 123 -10.99 -16.80 22.37
CA ILE A 123 -11.00 -18.19 21.89
C ILE A 123 -9.56 -18.66 21.91
N VAL A 124 -9.28 -19.67 22.73
CA VAL A 124 -7.95 -20.23 22.92
C VAL A 124 -7.87 -21.59 22.27
N PHE A 125 -6.86 -21.80 21.47
CA PHE A 125 -6.57 -23.06 20.78
C PHE A 125 -5.40 -23.76 21.45
N HIS A 126 -5.67 -24.97 21.99
CA HIS A 126 -4.69 -25.77 22.71
C HIS A 126 -4.34 -27.06 21.99
N SER A 127 -3.28 -27.73 22.46
CA SER A 127 -2.93 -29.13 22.12
C SER A 127 -2.54 -29.37 20.66
N TRP A 128 -2.26 -28.33 19.90
CA TRP A 128 -1.52 -28.41 18.66
C TRP A 128 -0.01 -28.21 18.95
N ASP A 129 0.83 -27.96 17.98
CA ASP A 129 2.28 -27.71 18.18
C ASP A 129 2.56 -26.27 18.71
N GLY A 130 1.67 -25.70 19.50
CA GLY A 130 1.81 -24.36 20.08
C GLY A 130 0.56 -23.85 20.78
N ASP A 131 0.42 -22.54 20.83
CA ASP A 131 -0.72 -21.83 21.41
C ASP A 131 -1.29 -20.82 20.40
N GLY A 132 -2.61 -20.70 20.31
CA GLY A 132 -3.29 -19.73 19.48
C GLY A 132 -4.40 -19.02 20.27
N VAL A 133 -4.62 -17.73 19.99
CA VAL A 133 -5.67 -16.95 20.62
C VAL A 133 -6.31 -16.02 19.58
N LEU A 134 -7.64 -15.98 19.55
CA LEU A 134 -8.43 -14.92 18.94
C LEU A 134 -9.03 -14.07 20.04
N THR A 135 -8.60 -12.84 20.17
CA THR A 135 -9.28 -11.86 21.04
C THR A 135 -10.38 -11.17 20.24
N ILE A 136 -11.60 -11.20 20.77
CA ILE A 136 -12.80 -10.66 20.13
C ILE A 136 -13.33 -9.53 21.00
N THR A 137 -13.50 -8.33 20.43
CA THR A 137 -14.01 -7.17 21.16
C THR A 137 -15.07 -6.45 20.32
N ALA A 138 -16.16 -6.02 20.96
CA ALA A 138 -17.16 -5.15 20.34
C ALA A 138 -16.94 -3.71 20.82
N ASP A 139 -16.77 -2.78 19.88
CA ASP A 139 -16.49 -1.36 20.16
C ASP A 139 -17.80 -0.56 20.17
N ASP A 140 -18.10 0.09 21.30
CA ASP A 140 -19.29 0.93 21.46
C ASP A 140 -19.23 2.23 20.66
N GLN A 141 -18.03 2.74 20.39
CA GLN A 141 -17.87 4.06 19.78
C GLN A 141 -18.00 3.99 18.25
N THR A 142 -17.35 3.02 17.65
CA THR A 142 -17.32 2.87 16.19
C THR A 142 -18.32 1.84 15.66
N GLY A 143 -18.82 0.96 16.54
CA GLY A 143 -19.63 -0.20 16.14
C GLY A 143 -18.82 -1.31 15.49
N ASP A 144 -17.51 -1.27 15.59
CA ASP A 144 -16.63 -2.28 15.00
C ASP A 144 -16.64 -3.58 15.83
N LEU A 145 -16.66 -4.69 15.16
CA LEU A 145 -16.16 -5.96 15.67
C LEU A 145 -14.65 -6.00 15.47
N MET A 146 -13.91 -6.14 16.54
CA MET A 146 -12.44 -6.17 16.54
C MET A 146 -11.95 -7.60 16.77
N ILE A 147 -11.12 -8.10 15.88
CA ILE A 147 -10.49 -9.43 15.95
C ILE A 147 -8.96 -9.23 16.01
N GLU A 148 -8.34 -9.74 17.05
CA GLU A 148 -6.89 -9.71 17.23
C GLU A 148 -6.34 -11.14 17.31
N PRO A 149 -5.82 -11.68 16.18
CA PRO A 149 -5.23 -13.01 16.14
C PRO A 149 -3.80 -12.99 16.67
N SER A 150 -3.42 -14.03 17.41
CA SER A 150 -2.05 -14.25 17.86
C SER A 150 -1.78 -15.74 17.99
N ALA A 151 -0.61 -16.20 17.56
CA ALA A 151 -0.21 -17.59 17.70
C ALA A 151 1.29 -17.75 17.86
N SER A 152 1.67 -18.83 18.56
CA SER A 152 3.05 -19.26 18.77
C SER A 152 3.16 -20.78 18.57
N THR A 153 4.35 -21.25 18.22
CA THR A 153 4.65 -22.66 17.94
C THR A 153 6.03 -23.04 18.44
N SER A 154 6.32 -24.33 18.53
CA SER A 154 7.67 -24.82 18.77
C SER A 154 8.51 -24.87 17.48
N ARG A 155 7.88 -24.82 16.32
CA ARG A 155 8.54 -24.83 15.01
C ARG A 155 8.97 -23.40 14.60
N PRO A 156 10.27 -23.15 14.37
CA PRO A 156 10.76 -21.85 13.94
C PRO A 156 10.42 -21.54 12.48
N GLY A 157 10.51 -20.27 12.12
CA GLY A 157 10.29 -19.79 10.75
C GLY A 157 8.91 -19.17 10.50
N VAL A 158 8.19 -18.78 11.55
CA VAL A 158 6.86 -18.14 11.44
C VAL A 158 6.99 -16.77 10.78
N LEU A 159 6.32 -16.62 9.63
CA LEU A 159 6.20 -15.36 8.90
C LEU A 159 4.97 -14.56 9.33
N ALA A 160 3.81 -15.20 9.45
CA ALA A 160 2.57 -14.51 9.78
C ALA A 160 1.59 -15.41 10.56
N CYS A 161 0.70 -14.75 11.30
CA CYS A 161 -0.51 -15.33 11.81
C CYS A 161 -1.68 -14.89 10.93
N ARG A 162 -2.37 -15.84 10.29
CA ARG A 162 -3.51 -15.62 9.40
C ARG A 162 -4.81 -15.93 10.10
N TRP A 163 -5.71 -14.97 10.10
CA TRP A 163 -7.10 -15.18 10.45
C TRP A 163 -7.96 -15.18 9.19
N ASN A 164 -8.94 -16.10 9.08
CA ASN A 164 -9.74 -16.26 7.89
C ASN A 164 -11.24 -16.00 8.15
N ILE A 165 -11.89 -15.41 7.14
CA ILE A 165 -13.35 -15.44 6.99
C ILE A 165 -13.65 -16.38 5.82
N THR A 166 -14.42 -17.43 6.08
CA THR A 166 -14.76 -18.48 5.09
C THR A 166 -16.24 -18.40 4.70
N GLY A 167 -16.58 -18.91 3.52
CA GLY A 167 -17.96 -19.06 3.08
C GLY A 167 -18.66 -17.75 2.74
N LEU A 168 -17.93 -16.75 2.34
CA LEU A 168 -18.52 -15.49 1.87
C LEU A 168 -19.41 -15.71 0.65
N ARG A 169 -20.53 -15.01 0.62
CA ARG A 169 -21.46 -15.03 -0.50
C ARG A 169 -20.78 -14.59 -1.80
N GLN A 170 -20.78 -15.45 -2.81
CA GLN A 170 -20.05 -15.23 -4.06
C GLN A 170 -20.57 -14.05 -4.91
N SER A 171 -21.80 -13.59 -4.63
CA SER A 171 -22.37 -12.41 -5.30
C SER A 171 -21.77 -11.08 -4.82
N LEU A 172 -21.02 -11.07 -3.72
CA LEU A 172 -20.30 -9.88 -3.25
C LEU A 172 -19.18 -9.51 -4.21
N GLU A 173 -18.86 -8.21 -4.25
CA GLU A 173 -17.70 -7.69 -4.94
C GLU A 173 -16.62 -7.31 -3.93
N LEU A 174 -15.39 -7.79 -4.14
CA LEU A 174 -14.22 -7.30 -3.42
C LEU A 174 -13.80 -5.95 -3.98
N VAL A 175 -13.79 -4.94 -3.14
CA VAL A 175 -13.22 -3.62 -3.45
C VAL A 175 -12.00 -3.40 -2.56
N ALA A 176 -10.82 -3.27 -3.18
CA ALA A 176 -9.56 -3.16 -2.46
C ALA A 176 -8.58 -2.22 -3.17
N PRO A 177 -7.70 -1.53 -2.44
CA PRO A 177 -6.70 -0.62 -3.00
C PRO A 177 -5.49 -1.39 -3.56
N PHE A 178 -5.74 -2.21 -4.58
CA PHE A 178 -4.72 -2.92 -5.33
C PHE A 178 -4.38 -2.12 -6.58
N PHE A 179 -3.14 -1.64 -6.72
CA PHE A 179 -2.64 -0.81 -7.82
C PHE A 179 -3.66 0.22 -8.33
N GLN A 180 -4.07 1.13 -7.45
CA GLN A 180 -5.03 2.21 -7.59
C GLN A 180 -6.49 1.85 -7.28
N GLY A 181 -6.85 0.60 -7.26
CA GLY A 181 -8.16 0.11 -6.84
C GLY A 181 -8.81 -0.87 -7.80
N ILE A 182 -9.32 -1.95 -7.24
CA ILE A 182 -10.10 -2.97 -7.96
C ILE A 182 -11.50 -3.07 -7.38
N LYS A 183 -12.44 -3.49 -8.22
CA LYS A 183 -13.80 -3.89 -7.85
C LYS A 183 -14.19 -5.11 -8.67
N LEU A 184 -14.09 -6.31 -8.09
CA LEU A 184 -14.28 -7.58 -8.76
C LEU A 184 -15.19 -8.50 -7.95
N LYS A 185 -16.02 -9.28 -8.61
CA LYS A 185 -16.85 -10.30 -7.96
C LYS A 185 -15.96 -11.36 -7.29
N LEU A 186 -16.40 -11.90 -6.14
CA LEU A 186 -15.63 -12.90 -5.42
C LEU A 186 -15.39 -14.18 -6.21
N ASN A 187 -16.26 -14.51 -7.17
CA ASN A 187 -16.08 -15.65 -8.07
C ASN A 187 -15.20 -15.34 -9.30
N ASP A 188 -14.69 -14.12 -9.45
CA ASP A 188 -13.82 -13.78 -10.57
C ASP A 188 -12.49 -14.53 -10.44
N PRO A 189 -12.04 -15.26 -11.49
CA PRO A 189 -10.80 -16.01 -11.45
C PRO A 189 -9.56 -15.13 -11.27
N LEU A 190 -9.64 -13.85 -11.59
CA LEU A 190 -8.52 -12.90 -11.48
C LEU A 190 -8.07 -12.64 -10.05
N ILE A 191 -8.93 -12.85 -9.06
CA ILE A 191 -8.58 -12.60 -7.64
C ILE A 191 -8.36 -13.88 -6.83
N LYS A 192 -8.38 -15.04 -7.46
CA LYS A 192 -8.21 -16.30 -6.74
C LYS A 192 -6.75 -16.61 -6.45
N ASN A 193 -6.50 -17.13 -5.25
CA ASN A 193 -5.18 -17.58 -4.78
C ASN A 193 -4.09 -16.50 -4.89
N ILE A 194 -4.43 -15.27 -4.52
CA ILE A 194 -3.49 -14.15 -4.54
C ILE A 194 -3.23 -13.69 -3.11
N ARG A 195 -1.96 -13.49 -2.77
CA ARG A 195 -1.52 -12.82 -1.55
C ARG A 195 -1.01 -11.42 -1.87
N TRP A 196 -1.70 -10.42 -1.34
CA TRP A 196 -1.34 -9.02 -1.53
C TRP A 196 -0.71 -8.44 -0.28
N GLY A 197 0.60 -8.19 -0.35
CA GLY A 197 1.35 -7.60 0.76
C GLY A 197 1.19 -6.08 0.83
N TRP A 198 0.91 -5.59 2.03
CA TRP A 198 0.89 -4.16 2.32
C TRP A 198 2.32 -3.64 2.56
N PRO A 199 2.69 -2.44 2.12
CA PRO A 199 1.89 -1.49 1.33
C PRO A 199 2.16 -1.58 -0.18
N PHE A 200 2.92 -2.56 -0.65
CA PHE A 200 3.41 -2.63 -2.03
C PHE A 200 2.30 -2.94 -3.03
N GLN A 201 1.54 -4.03 -2.80
CA GLN A 201 0.46 -4.45 -3.69
C GLN A 201 -0.90 -4.00 -3.15
N TRP A 202 -1.11 -4.16 -1.86
CA TRP A 202 -2.27 -3.69 -1.12
C TRP A 202 -1.97 -2.33 -0.51
N GLU A 203 -2.29 -1.27 -1.23
CA GLU A 203 -1.77 0.09 -1.05
C GLU A 203 -2.33 0.83 0.19
N ALA A 204 -3.41 0.32 0.79
CA ALA A 204 -3.94 0.80 2.07
C ALA A 204 -4.61 -0.34 2.85
N GLY A 205 -4.63 -0.24 4.18
CA GLY A 205 -5.02 -1.32 5.08
C GLY A 205 -6.53 -1.56 5.19
N LEU A 206 -7.29 -1.61 4.06
CA LEU A 206 -8.73 -1.90 4.03
C LEU A 206 -9.12 -2.79 2.85
N ALA A 207 -10.17 -3.59 3.05
CA ALA A 207 -10.86 -4.35 2.01
C ALA A 207 -12.37 -4.29 2.27
N MET A 208 -13.16 -4.08 1.24
CA MET A 208 -14.61 -3.94 1.30
C MET A 208 -15.27 -5.06 0.50
N PHE A 209 -16.39 -5.51 0.98
CA PHE A 209 -17.20 -6.57 0.38
C PHE A 209 -18.57 -6.00 0.08
N GLN A 210 -18.73 -5.54 -1.16
CA GLN A 210 -19.88 -4.77 -1.61
C GLN A 210 -21.03 -5.67 -2.08
N SER A 211 -22.23 -5.39 -1.60
CA SER A 211 -23.49 -5.87 -2.15
C SER A 211 -24.25 -4.74 -2.86
N GLU A 212 -25.46 -5.02 -3.35
CA GLU A 212 -26.31 -4.00 -3.99
C GLU A 212 -26.76 -2.88 -3.02
N LYS A 213 -26.94 -3.20 -1.75
CA LYS A 213 -27.51 -2.26 -0.74
C LYS A 213 -26.48 -1.64 0.17
N GLY A 214 -25.30 -2.23 0.24
CA GLY A 214 -24.23 -1.88 1.16
C GLY A 214 -23.18 -2.95 1.18
N GLY A 215 -22.69 -3.30 2.35
CA GLY A 215 -21.70 -4.34 2.51
C GLY A 215 -21.07 -4.37 3.89
N PHE A 216 -19.99 -5.10 3.99
CA PHE A 216 -19.09 -5.01 5.15
C PHE A 216 -17.66 -4.71 4.69
N TRP A 217 -16.85 -4.24 5.60
CA TRP A 217 -15.45 -3.97 5.35
C TRP A 217 -14.57 -4.43 6.49
N VAL A 218 -13.36 -4.83 6.15
CA VAL A 218 -12.31 -5.19 7.10
C VAL A 218 -11.15 -4.22 6.92
N HIS A 219 -10.66 -3.67 8.02
CA HIS A 219 -9.58 -2.70 7.97
C HIS A 219 -8.69 -2.78 9.21
N THR A 220 -7.54 -2.12 9.13
CA THR A 220 -6.68 -1.92 10.29
C THR A 220 -6.47 -0.43 10.53
N GLN A 221 -6.46 -0.04 11.80
CA GLN A 221 -6.05 1.30 12.22
C GLN A 221 -4.64 1.22 12.81
N ASP A 222 -3.69 0.77 11.97
CA ASP A 222 -2.31 0.53 12.38
C ASP A 222 -1.37 1.63 11.90
N ASN A 223 -0.99 2.54 12.78
CA ASN A 223 -0.01 3.59 12.54
C ASN A 223 1.43 3.23 12.98
N LYS A 224 1.69 1.95 13.24
CA LYS A 224 3.01 1.45 13.67
C LYS A 224 3.82 0.85 12.51
N TYR A 225 3.38 1.04 11.29
CA TYR A 225 4.07 0.59 10.07
C TYR A 225 4.31 -0.94 9.99
N ARG A 226 3.44 -1.76 10.64
CA ARG A 226 3.56 -3.22 10.65
C ARG A 226 3.12 -3.82 9.32
N PHE A 227 3.88 -4.82 8.86
CA PHE A 227 3.52 -5.55 7.65
C PHE A 227 2.30 -6.44 7.87
N LYS A 228 1.51 -6.54 6.82
CA LYS A 228 0.24 -7.26 6.78
C LYS A 228 -0.09 -7.63 5.35
N ALA A 229 -0.98 -8.58 5.16
CA ALA A 229 -1.43 -8.95 3.82
C ALA A 229 -2.89 -9.43 3.84
N ILE A 230 -3.52 -9.42 2.68
CA ILE A 230 -4.74 -10.17 2.43
C ILE A 230 -4.45 -11.32 1.47
N GLN A 231 -5.13 -12.46 1.69
CA GLN A 231 -5.01 -13.66 0.87
C GLN A 231 -6.40 -14.09 0.41
N THR A 232 -6.60 -14.19 -0.87
CA THR A 232 -7.81 -14.77 -1.44
C THR A 232 -7.67 -16.29 -1.58
N GLY A 233 -8.79 -17.01 -1.39
CA GLY A 233 -8.80 -18.46 -1.42
C GLY A 233 -8.64 -19.06 -2.81
N THR A 234 -8.51 -20.40 -2.85
CA THR A 234 -8.39 -21.18 -4.09
C THR A 234 -9.74 -21.37 -4.80
N GLN A 235 -9.72 -21.93 -6.01
CA GLN A 235 -10.93 -22.10 -6.83
C GLN A 235 -11.94 -23.09 -6.23
N ASP A 236 -11.46 -24.08 -5.49
CA ASP A 236 -12.26 -25.21 -5.02
C ASP A 236 -12.87 -25.02 -3.63
N ASP A 237 -12.48 -23.93 -2.93
CA ASP A 237 -12.99 -23.62 -1.60
C ASP A 237 -14.24 -22.71 -1.66
N PRO A 238 -15.17 -22.79 -0.68
CA PRO A 238 -16.07 -21.68 -0.39
C PRO A 238 -15.22 -20.42 -0.30
N PHE A 239 -15.66 -19.30 -0.89
CA PHE A 239 -14.79 -18.15 -0.97
C PHE A 239 -14.26 -17.76 0.41
N THR A 240 -12.95 -17.85 0.55
CA THR A 240 -12.22 -17.55 1.79
C THR A 240 -11.33 -16.34 1.58
N ILE A 241 -11.29 -15.46 2.55
CA ILE A 241 -10.30 -14.38 2.62
C ILE A 241 -9.53 -14.48 3.93
N GLY A 242 -8.20 -14.45 3.82
CA GLY A 242 -7.29 -14.45 4.96
C GLY A 242 -6.69 -13.07 5.19
N PHE A 243 -6.46 -12.75 6.46
CA PHE A 243 -5.85 -11.51 6.92
C PHE A 243 -4.60 -11.86 7.72
N ASP A 244 -3.45 -11.53 7.15
CA ASP A 244 -2.13 -11.87 7.70
C ASP A 244 -1.59 -10.73 8.58
N SER A 245 -1.23 -11.06 9.81
CA SER A 245 -0.43 -10.22 10.69
C SER A 245 1.01 -10.72 10.64
N GLU A 246 1.92 -9.98 9.97
CA GLU A 246 3.28 -10.45 9.75
C GLU A 246 4.22 -10.13 10.91
N ALA A 247 5.13 -11.05 11.19
CA ALA A 247 6.31 -10.77 11.99
C ALA A 247 7.37 -10.06 11.15
N TYR A 248 8.17 -9.20 11.76
CA TYR A 248 9.33 -8.61 11.08
C TYR A 248 10.43 -9.65 10.85
N GLY A 249 11.08 -9.60 9.69
CA GLY A 249 12.31 -10.37 9.49
C GLY A 249 13.45 -9.93 10.45
N PRO A 250 14.40 -10.83 10.76
CA PRO A 250 14.51 -12.20 10.26
C PRO A 250 13.50 -13.15 10.93
N ILE A 251 13.04 -14.14 10.16
CA ILE A 251 12.06 -15.12 10.65
C ILE A 251 12.67 -16.49 10.99
N ASP A 252 13.97 -16.66 10.83
CA ASP A 252 14.63 -17.97 10.96
C ASP A 252 14.36 -18.66 12.31
N ASP A 253 14.44 -17.91 13.39
CA ASP A 253 14.22 -18.38 14.76
C ASP A 253 12.88 -17.87 15.32
N ASN A 254 12.05 -17.25 14.47
CA ASN A 254 10.78 -16.68 14.91
C ASN A 254 9.75 -17.77 15.18
N LEU A 255 9.15 -17.73 16.36
CA LEU A 255 8.20 -18.74 16.85
C LEU A 255 6.76 -18.21 16.93
N SER A 256 6.51 -16.93 16.60
CA SER A 256 5.20 -16.34 16.83
C SER A 256 4.91 -15.19 15.87
N ALA A 257 3.62 -14.96 15.63
CA ALA A 257 3.12 -13.77 14.91
C ALA A 257 1.73 -13.39 15.42
N GLY A 258 1.30 -12.15 15.12
CA GLY A 258 -0.03 -11.65 15.48
C GLY A 258 -0.01 -10.27 16.12
N GLY A 259 -1.08 -9.94 16.86
CA GLY A 259 -1.22 -8.69 17.59
C GLY A 259 -1.59 -7.49 16.71
N LEU A 260 -2.02 -7.72 15.47
CA LEU A 260 -2.65 -6.71 14.64
C LEU A 260 -4.17 -6.81 14.83
N CYS A 261 -4.81 -5.69 15.14
CA CYS A 261 -6.25 -5.63 15.29
C CYS A 261 -6.93 -5.43 13.94
N TRP A 262 -7.74 -6.40 13.53
CA TRP A 262 -8.61 -6.35 12.37
C TRP A 262 -9.99 -5.88 12.81
N ARG A 263 -10.51 -4.83 12.18
CA ARG A 263 -11.79 -4.22 12.48
C ARG A 263 -12.79 -4.54 11.38
N ILE A 264 -13.98 -4.97 11.75
CA ILE A 264 -15.08 -5.30 10.84
C ILE A 264 -16.24 -4.39 11.16
N ASN A 265 -16.81 -3.78 10.13
CA ASN A 265 -18.05 -3.02 10.26
C ASN A 265 -18.92 -3.19 9.02
N THR A 266 -20.19 -2.85 9.11
CA THR A 266 -21.11 -2.80 7.98
C THR A 266 -21.31 -1.36 7.51
N TYR A 267 -21.74 -1.22 6.27
CA TYR A 267 -22.05 0.09 5.68
C TYR A 267 -23.21 -0.02 4.69
N ARG A 268 -23.90 1.10 4.47
CA ARG A 268 -24.94 1.27 3.47
C ARG A 268 -24.42 2.13 2.32
N GLY A 269 -24.96 1.93 1.13
CA GLY A 269 -24.53 2.63 -0.06
C GLY A 269 -23.36 1.93 -0.75
N ASP A 270 -22.46 2.71 -1.35
CA ASP A 270 -21.33 2.16 -2.06
C ASP A 270 -20.02 2.16 -1.23
N TRP A 271 -18.99 1.56 -1.79
CA TRP A 271 -17.66 1.43 -1.19
C TRP A 271 -16.99 2.76 -0.81
N LYS A 272 -17.46 3.90 -1.31
CA LYS A 272 -16.92 5.22 -0.96
C LYS A 272 -17.18 5.56 0.50
N VAL A 273 -18.30 5.07 1.07
CA VAL A 273 -18.65 5.31 2.47
C VAL A 273 -17.56 4.80 3.43
N PRO A 274 -17.17 3.51 3.42
CA PRO A 274 -16.07 3.04 4.26
C PRO A 274 -14.71 3.61 3.85
N ALA A 275 -14.47 3.87 2.56
CA ALA A 275 -13.24 4.50 2.09
C ALA A 275 -13.05 5.92 2.69
N GLU A 276 -14.12 6.71 2.77
CA GLU A 276 -14.08 8.03 3.41
C GLU A 276 -13.87 7.95 4.92
N ARG A 277 -14.47 6.97 5.60
CA ARG A 277 -14.21 6.71 7.04
C ARG A 277 -12.74 6.34 7.27
N TYR A 278 -12.18 5.49 6.41
CA TYR A 278 -10.77 5.13 6.48
C TYR A 278 -9.86 6.34 6.23
N ARG A 279 -10.18 7.16 5.24
CA ARG A 279 -9.47 8.42 4.97
C ARG A 279 -9.48 9.35 6.20
N GLN A 280 -10.61 9.51 6.89
CA GLN A 280 -10.69 10.33 8.10
C GLN A 280 -9.73 9.83 9.18
N TRP A 281 -9.74 8.52 9.46
CA TRP A 281 -8.77 7.92 10.38
C TRP A 281 -7.33 8.18 9.92
N TYR A 282 -7.02 7.94 8.65
CA TYR A 282 -5.70 8.10 8.07
C TYR A 282 -5.18 9.55 8.22
N TRP A 283 -6.05 10.54 7.97
CA TRP A 283 -5.72 11.95 8.18
C TRP A 283 -5.38 12.27 9.62
N GLN A 284 -6.16 11.80 10.56
CA GLN A 284 -5.92 12.01 11.98
C GLN A 284 -4.65 11.27 12.47
N ALA A 285 -4.51 10.00 12.11
CA ALA A 285 -3.41 9.14 12.56
C ALA A 285 -2.02 9.68 12.17
N TYR A 286 -1.92 10.34 11.00
CA TYR A 286 -0.67 10.87 10.46
C TYR A 286 -0.60 12.41 10.41
N ASN A 287 -1.56 13.11 11.00
CA ASN A 287 -1.64 14.58 11.02
C ASN A 287 -1.53 15.22 9.62
N LEU A 288 -2.27 14.67 8.65
CA LEU A 288 -2.12 15.04 7.24
C LEU A 288 -2.74 16.40 6.89
N ASP A 289 -3.60 16.97 7.72
CA ASP A 289 -4.07 18.35 7.56
C ASP A 289 -2.92 19.36 7.65
N ALA A 290 -1.91 19.09 8.48
CA ALA A 290 -0.70 19.92 8.56
C ALA A 290 0.14 19.78 7.29
N GLU A 291 0.31 18.58 6.77
CA GLU A 291 1.05 18.33 5.53
C GLU A 291 0.35 18.96 4.31
N GLU A 292 -0.98 18.85 4.22
CA GLU A 292 -1.77 19.45 3.16
C GLU A 292 -1.60 20.98 3.12
N LYS A 293 -1.55 21.65 4.28
CA LYS A 293 -1.34 23.11 4.37
C LYS A 293 0.06 23.55 3.92
N LEU A 294 1.05 22.67 4.01
CA LEU A 294 2.43 22.95 3.57
C LEU A 294 2.62 22.75 2.06
N ARG A 295 1.68 22.11 1.37
CA ARG A 295 1.78 21.84 -0.06
C ARG A 295 1.80 23.12 -0.89
N GLN A 296 2.63 23.11 -1.93
CA GLN A 296 2.70 24.20 -2.91
C GLN A 296 1.37 24.31 -3.68
N LYS A 297 0.80 25.51 -3.72
CA LYS A 297 -0.53 25.74 -4.34
C LYS A 297 -0.56 25.43 -5.84
N TRP A 298 0.54 25.67 -6.54
CA TRP A 298 0.67 25.44 -7.97
C TRP A 298 0.44 23.95 -8.37
N ILE A 299 0.64 23.02 -7.43
CA ILE A 299 0.39 21.59 -7.67
C ILE A 299 -1.05 21.36 -8.15
N ASN A 300 -2.01 22.14 -7.62
CA ASN A 300 -3.41 22.01 -7.99
C ASN A 300 -3.69 22.45 -9.43
N ASP A 301 -2.86 23.34 -9.98
CA ASP A 301 -3.01 23.86 -11.32
C ASP A 301 -2.50 22.91 -12.41
N ILE A 302 -1.71 21.88 -12.04
CA ILE A 302 -1.22 20.89 -12.99
C ILE A 302 -2.40 20.09 -13.58
N SER A 303 -2.58 20.19 -14.88
CA SER A 303 -3.63 19.52 -15.66
C SER A 303 -3.10 18.63 -16.78
N PHE A 304 -1.80 18.66 -17.06
CA PHE A 304 -1.15 17.84 -18.08
C PHE A 304 0.22 17.35 -17.62
N ALA A 305 0.58 16.13 -17.99
CA ALA A 305 1.90 15.58 -17.70
C ALA A 305 2.55 14.97 -18.93
N ILE A 306 3.88 15.12 -19.04
CA ILE A 306 4.71 14.31 -19.93
C ILE A 306 5.51 13.36 -19.08
N SER A 307 5.31 12.06 -19.29
CA SER A 307 6.10 11.00 -18.67
C SER A 307 7.25 10.60 -19.59
N TRP A 308 8.46 10.48 -19.05
CA TRP A 308 9.66 10.09 -19.80
C TRP A 308 10.04 11.06 -20.94
N CYS A 309 10.05 12.35 -20.64
CA CYS A 309 10.42 13.38 -21.62
C CYS A 309 11.91 13.26 -22.05
N PRO A 310 12.23 13.31 -23.34
CA PRO A 310 13.61 13.15 -23.83
C PRO A 310 14.54 14.36 -23.63
N GLY A 311 14.04 15.51 -23.13
CA GLY A 311 14.87 16.70 -22.87
C GLY A 311 15.23 17.53 -24.11
N ASP A 312 14.48 17.39 -25.20
CA ASP A 312 14.60 18.25 -26.38
C ASP A 312 13.90 19.59 -26.15
N PRO A 313 14.62 20.74 -26.18
CA PRO A 313 14.03 22.06 -26.02
C PRO A 313 12.90 22.42 -27.02
N ALA A 314 12.87 21.78 -28.19
CA ALA A 314 11.81 21.96 -29.18
C ALA A 314 10.44 21.44 -28.67
N ILE A 315 10.46 20.47 -27.75
CA ILE A 315 9.23 19.97 -27.09
C ILE A 315 8.57 21.09 -26.27
N LEU A 316 9.37 21.87 -25.53
CA LEU A 316 8.86 23.00 -24.74
C LEU A 316 8.22 24.07 -25.62
N ASP A 317 8.86 24.36 -26.77
CA ASP A 317 8.30 25.32 -27.75
C ASP A 317 6.99 24.81 -28.38
N ALA A 318 6.90 23.52 -28.65
CA ALA A 318 5.67 22.91 -29.18
C ALA A 318 4.54 22.91 -28.14
N LEU A 319 4.86 22.54 -26.89
CA LEU A 319 3.89 22.51 -25.78
C LEU A 319 3.32 23.88 -25.47
N SER A 320 4.16 24.92 -25.41
CA SER A 320 3.74 26.28 -25.05
C SER A 320 2.71 26.87 -26.03
N LYS A 321 2.64 26.32 -27.24
CA LYS A 321 1.64 26.68 -28.26
C LYS A 321 0.30 25.96 -28.08
N LYS A 322 0.27 24.89 -27.25
CA LYS A 322 -0.91 24.03 -27.10
C LYS A 322 -1.54 24.13 -25.72
N ILE A 323 -0.74 24.40 -24.69
CA ILE A 323 -1.19 24.47 -23.29
C ILE A 323 -0.32 25.45 -22.50
N SER A 324 -0.90 26.10 -21.49
CA SER A 324 -0.15 26.99 -20.58
C SER A 324 0.98 26.21 -19.87
N PRO A 325 2.24 26.65 -19.96
CA PRO A 325 3.36 26.00 -19.33
C PRO A 325 3.19 25.73 -17.83
N LYS A 326 2.56 26.64 -17.09
CA LYS A 326 2.29 26.51 -15.64
C LYS A 326 1.35 25.37 -15.27
N LYS A 327 0.65 24.80 -16.24
CA LYS A 327 -0.24 23.64 -16.06
C LYS A 327 0.43 22.31 -16.38
N VAL A 328 1.71 22.30 -16.75
CA VAL A 328 2.40 21.13 -17.30
C VAL A 328 3.48 20.64 -16.35
N LEU A 329 3.40 19.35 -16.01
CA LEU A 329 4.43 18.58 -15.32
C LEU A 329 5.27 17.79 -16.34
N ILE A 330 6.58 17.91 -16.28
CA ILE A 330 7.50 17.20 -17.16
C ILE A 330 8.40 16.28 -16.35
N HIS A 331 8.18 14.97 -16.39
CA HIS A 331 9.09 13.97 -15.83
C HIS A 331 10.25 13.74 -16.80
N PHE A 332 11.49 14.01 -16.33
CA PHE A 332 12.71 14.04 -17.13
C PHE A 332 13.76 13.04 -16.63
N PRO A 333 13.84 11.82 -17.21
CA PRO A 333 14.73 10.77 -16.71
C PRO A 333 16.20 10.91 -17.10
N ASN A 334 16.50 11.33 -18.34
CA ASN A 334 17.85 11.31 -18.91
C ASN A 334 18.54 12.68 -18.79
N TRP A 335 18.69 13.18 -17.58
CA TRP A 335 19.26 14.50 -17.32
C TRP A 335 20.72 14.48 -16.83
N ARG A 336 21.22 13.29 -16.45
CA ARG A 336 22.56 13.12 -15.90
C ARG A 336 23.59 12.88 -17.00
N THR A 337 24.88 13.04 -16.64
CA THR A 337 26.01 12.63 -17.48
C THR A 337 26.12 11.11 -17.60
N ASP A 338 25.75 10.38 -16.52
CA ASP A 338 25.60 8.93 -16.54
C ASP A 338 24.31 8.54 -17.24
N ASN A 339 24.25 7.34 -17.80
CA ASN A 339 23.01 6.82 -18.36
C ASN A 339 21.99 6.52 -17.24
N TYR A 340 20.74 6.27 -17.64
CA TYR A 340 19.71 5.80 -16.75
C TYR A 340 20.16 4.50 -16.05
N ASP A 341 19.95 4.44 -14.71
CA ASP A 341 20.34 3.33 -13.85
C ASP A 341 21.84 2.98 -13.85
N GLU A 342 22.69 3.97 -13.94
CA GLU A 342 24.13 3.86 -13.72
C GLU A 342 24.56 4.76 -12.57
N ASN A 343 25.57 4.30 -11.83
CA ASN A 343 26.35 5.08 -10.88
C ASN A 343 25.54 5.77 -9.77
N TYR A 344 24.35 5.25 -9.42
CA TYR A 344 23.60 5.78 -8.26
C TYR A 344 24.39 5.60 -6.97
N PRO A 345 24.35 6.58 -6.07
CA PRO A 345 23.59 7.83 -6.04
C PRO A 345 24.36 9.05 -6.58
N THR A 346 25.13 8.93 -7.63
CA THR A 346 25.81 10.08 -8.26
C THR A 346 24.85 10.79 -9.23
N PHE A 347 24.68 12.10 -9.07
CA PHE A 347 23.72 12.90 -9.83
C PHE A 347 24.39 14.15 -10.41
N ILE A 348 25.06 14.02 -11.56
CA ILE A 348 25.74 15.12 -12.24
C ILE A 348 24.91 15.51 -13.48
N PRO A 349 24.39 16.76 -13.56
CA PRO A 349 23.60 17.19 -14.69
C PRO A 349 24.46 17.34 -15.95
N SER A 350 23.96 16.88 -17.11
CA SER A 350 24.59 17.15 -18.40
C SER A 350 24.33 18.59 -18.84
N GLU A 351 25.19 19.15 -19.70
CA GLU A 351 25.02 20.53 -20.20
C GLU A 351 23.71 20.68 -21.01
N SER A 352 23.30 19.64 -21.76
CA SER A 352 22.02 19.66 -22.45
C SER A 352 20.83 19.69 -21.47
N ALA A 353 20.94 18.95 -20.37
CA ALA A 353 19.89 18.96 -19.32
C ALA A 353 19.81 20.33 -18.61
N LYS A 354 20.96 20.95 -18.30
CA LYS A 354 20.99 22.32 -17.74
C LYS A 354 20.25 23.31 -18.65
N THR A 355 20.53 23.22 -19.95
CA THR A 355 19.87 24.08 -20.96
C THR A 355 18.37 23.84 -21.03
N PHE A 356 17.94 22.56 -21.06
CA PHE A 356 16.52 22.18 -21.11
C PHE A 356 15.76 22.65 -19.86
N ILE A 357 16.30 22.36 -18.67
CA ILE A 357 15.68 22.71 -17.39
C ILE A 357 15.56 24.25 -17.28
N LYS A 358 16.65 24.97 -17.54
CA LYS A 358 16.65 26.45 -17.48
C LYS A 358 15.62 27.05 -18.42
N LYS A 359 15.57 26.59 -19.67
CA LYS A 359 14.58 27.05 -20.64
C LYS A 359 13.16 26.78 -20.17
N GLY A 360 12.90 25.56 -19.70
CA GLY A 360 11.58 25.16 -19.22
C GLY A 360 11.11 26.00 -18.03
N GLN A 361 11.96 26.22 -17.05
CA GLN A 361 11.70 27.08 -15.88
C GLN A 361 11.39 28.52 -16.32
N GLN A 362 12.18 29.08 -17.25
CA GLN A 362 11.94 30.42 -17.79
C GLN A 362 10.60 30.56 -18.51
N MET A 363 10.13 29.47 -19.16
CA MET A 363 8.81 29.41 -19.80
C MET A 363 7.68 29.16 -18.80
N GLY A 364 7.98 28.74 -17.57
CA GLY A 364 7.02 28.44 -16.51
C GLY A 364 6.59 26.97 -16.42
N PHE A 365 7.29 26.05 -17.08
CA PHE A 365 7.07 24.61 -16.93
C PHE A 365 7.59 24.08 -15.60
N HIS A 366 6.92 23.09 -15.04
CA HIS A 366 7.40 22.33 -13.88
C HIS A 366 8.16 21.09 -14.35
N ILE A 367 9.50 21.16 -14.29
CA ILE A 367 10.38 20.08 -14.74
C ILE A 367 10.85 19.28 -13.55
N MET A 368 10.57 17.98 -13.58
CA MET A 368 10.83 17.02 -12.52
C MET A 368 11.94 16.05 -12.93
N PRO A 369 13.22 16.36 -12.65
CA PRO A 369 14.33 15.46 -12.92
C PRO A 369 14.21 14.18 -12.09
N HIS A 370 14.59 13.07 -12.67
CA HIS A 370 14.49 11.73 -12.10
C HIS A 370 15.74 11.38 -11.29
N PHE A 371 15.54 11.19 -10.00
CA PHE A 371 16.50 10.60 -9.07
C PHE A 371 16.05 9.18 -8.69
N ASN A 372 16.80 8.51 -7.83
CA ASN A 372 16.43 7.22 -7.28
C ASN A 372 16.47 7.23 -5.76
N SER A 373 15.58 6.49 -5.09
CA SER A 373 15.46 6.51 -3.63
C SER A 373 16.37 5.50 -2.93
N ILE A 374 16.36 4.25 -3.36
CA ILE A 374 17.02 3.14 -2.65
C ILE A 374 17.90 2.25 -3.53
N ASP A 375 17.84 2.39 -4.84
CA ASP A 375 18.74 1.62 -5.71
C ASP A 375 20.16 2.19 -5.65
N MET A 376 21.11 1.29 -5.50
CA MET A 376 22.52 1.57 -5.38
C MET A 376 23.30 0.77 -6.41
N ASP A 377 24.15 1.44 -7.17
CA ASP A 377 25.11 0.78 -8.05
C ASP A 377 26.29 0.23 -7.23
N PRO A 378 26.50 -1.10 -7.17
CA PRO A 378 27.59 -1.66 -6.40
C PRO A 378 28.99 -1.26 -6.88
N SER A 379 29.12 -0.74 -8.11
CA SER A 379 30.38 -0.22 -8.64
C SER A 379 30.71 1.19 -8.16
N ASN A 380 29.73 1.92 -7.61
CA ASN A 380 29.94 3.25 -7.04
C ASN A 380 30.76 3.15 -5.73
N PRO A 381 31.80 3.96 -5.53
CA PRO A 381 32.65 3.92 -4.33
C PRO A 381 31.87 4.06 -3.00
N VAL A 382 30.74 4.76 -3.03
CA VAL A 382 29.87 4.93 -1.86
C VAL A 382 29.27 3.61 -1.37
N TYR A 383 29.18 2.60 -2.21
CA TYR A 383 28.66 1.27 -1.82
C TYR A 383 29.42 0.68 -0.63
N SER A 384 30.71 0.94 -0.51
CA SER A 384 31.54 0.48 0.63
C SER A 384 30.99 0.88 2.00
N TYR A 385 30.25 1.98 2.09
CA TYR A 385 29.66 2.47 3.36
C TYR A 385 28.32 1.81 3.69
N VAL A 386 27.63 1.23 2.71
CA VAL A 386 26.24 0.72 2.87
C VAL A 386 26.09 -0.74 2.48
N ARG A 387 27.15 -1.41 2.04
CA ARG A 387 27.14 -2.78 1.50
C ARG A 387 26.59 -3.87 2.43
N ASP A 388 26.52 -3.58 3.74
CA ASP A 388 26.01 -4.52 4.72
C ASP A 388 24.49 -4.37 4.96
N PHE A 389 23.87 -3.35 4.36
CA PHE A 389 22.47 -2.98 4.54
C PHE A 389 21.57 -3.07 3.29
N PRO A 390 21.90 -3.82 2.22
CA PRO A 390 20.97 -4.02 1.14
C PRO A 390 19.78 -4.87 1.59
N TYR A 391 18.65 -4.72 0.89
CA TYR A 391 17.50 -5.59 1.07
C TYR A 391 17.88 -7.06 0.86
N ARG A 392 17.42 -7.92 1.75
CA ARG A 392 17.53 -9.36 1.62
C ARG A 392 16.15 -10.00 1.72
N SER A 393 15.90 -10.97 0.84
CA SER A 393 14.65 -11.72 0.84
C SER A 393 14.41 -12.35 2.22
N VAL A 394 13.20 -12.20 2.76
CA VAL A 394 12.77 -12.86 3.98
C VAL A 394 12.74 -14.39 3.81
N GLU A 395 12.51 -14.86 2.61
CA GLU A 395 12.41 -16.28 2.26
C GLU A 395 13.78 -16.99 2.23
N ASN A 396 14.77 -16.39 1.57
CA ASN A 396 16.01 -17.08 1.23
C ASN A 396 17.30 -16.26 1.49
N LYS A 397 17.18 -15.08 2.09
CA LYS A 397 18.28 -14.15 2.43
C LYS A 397 19.07 -13.60 1.23
N GLN A 398 18.65 -13.90 0.00
CA GLN A 398 19.31 -13.38 -1.18
C GLN A 398 19.16 -11.87 -1.28
N LEU A 399 20.20 -11.23 -1.81
CA LEU A 399 20.16 -9.80 -2.11
C LEU A 399 19.00 -9.48 -3.05
N GLN A 400 18.30 -8.41 -2.76
CA GLN A 400 17.21 -7.91 -3.60
C GLN A 400 17.66 -6.68 -4.35
N GLY A 401 17.28 -6.65 -5.61
CA GLY A 401 17.62 -5.61 -6.52
C GLY A 401 17.15 -5.98 -7.91
N TRP A 402 17.84 -5.49 -8.94
CA TRP A 402 17.52 -5.81 -10.31
C TRP A 402 18.76 -5.62 -11.19
N SER A 403 18.77 -6.28 -12.33
CA SER A 403 19.83 -6.12 -13.31
C SER A 403 19.23 -5.91 -14.68
N TRP A 404 19.97 -5.22 -15.51
CA TRP A 404 19.69 -5.10 -16.91
C TRP A 404 20.38 -6.28 -17.62
N TYR A 405 19.77 -6.91 -18.60
CA TYR A 405 20.23 -8.12 -19.29
C TYR A 405 20.31 -9.40 -18.47
N ASN A 406 19.34 -10.19 -18.43
CA ASN A 406 19.34 -11.64 -18.12
C ASN A 406 20.62 -12.24 -17.51
N ARG A 407 21.55 -11.44 -17.00
CA ARG A 407 22.72 -11.91 -16.29
C ARG A 407 22.33 -12.10 -14.84
N ARG A 408 22.29 -13.36 -14.45
CA ARG A 408 22.21 -13.71 -13.04
C ARG A 408 23.36 -13.06 -12.30
N VAL A 409 23.04 -12.05 -11.53
CA VAL A 409 23.94 -11.58 -10.50
C VAL A 409 23.73 -12.47 -9.29
N ILE A 410 24.82 -13.06 -8.79
CA ILE A 410 24.73 -13.92 -7.60
C ILE A 410 24.06 -13.14 -6.47
N GLY A 411 22.93 -13.68 -5.98
CA GLY A 411 22.17 -13.11 -4.89
C GLY A 411 21.05 -12.13 -5.25
N VAL A 412 20.88 -11.77 -6.54
CA VAL A 412 19.71 -10.98 -6.98
C VAL A 412 18.69 -11.94 -7.58
N PRO A 413 17.44 -12.00 -7.08
CA PRO A 413 16.42 -12.87 -7.61
C PRO A 413 16.10 -12.57 -9.07
N GLU A 414 15.85 -13.62 -9.86
CA GLU A 414 15.55 -13.50 -11.28
C GLU A 414 14.26 -12.69 -11.53
N SER A 415 13.29 -12.79 -10.66
CA SER A 415 12.04 -12.00 -10.68
C SER A 415 12.26 -10.49 -10.58
N ASN A 416 13.33 -10.06 -9.93
CA ASN A 416 13.71 -8.65 -9.83
C ASN A 416 14.62 -8.19 -10.99
N THR A 417 14.93 -9.08 -11.92
CA THR A 417 15.81 -8.80 -13.06
C THR A 417 15.06 -8.59 -14.36
N ASN A 418 13.74 -8.56 -14.35
CA ASN A 418 12.89 -8.54 -15.55
C ASN A 418 12.86 -7.22 -16.32
N ARG A 419 13.63 -6.24 -15.94
CA ARG A 419 13.82 -5.07 -16.78
C ARG A 419 14.79 -5.41 -17.92
N LEU A 420 14.24 -6.04 -18.94
CA LEU A 420 14.90 -6.28 -20.21
C LEU A 420 15.11 -4.96 -20.92
N ASN A 421 16.21 -4.32 -20.70
CA ASN A 421 16.68 -3.31 -21.61
C ASN A 421 18.15 -3.58 -21.94
N ASN A 422 18.60 -2.94 -22.99
CA ASN A 422 19.89 -3.19 -23.61
C ASN A 422 21.12 -2.68 -22.83
N GLN A 423 21.14 -2.74 -21.51
CA GLN A 423 22.26 -2.22 -20.72
C GLN A 423 23.10 -3.34 -20.11
N ASP A 424 24.16 -3.68 -20.77
CA ASP A 424 25.04 -4.78 -20.38
C ASP A 424 25.69 -4.51 -19.00
N LYS A 425 25.60 -5.47 -18.07
CA LYS A 425 26.28 -5.47 -16.78
C LYS A 425 25.77 -4.56 -15.66
N LYS A 426 24.65 -3.88 -15.83
CA LYS A 426 24.10 -3.04 -14.75
C LYS A 426 23.36 -3.84 -13.71
N VAL A 427 23.77 -3.65 -12.49
CA VAL A 427 23.15 -4.24 -11.30
C VAL A 427 22.84 -3.13 -10.34
N MET A 428 21.62 -3.14 -9.81
CA MET A 428 21.21 -2.29 -8.71
C MET A 428 20.83 -3.16 -7.51
N VAL A 429 21.31 -2.80 -6.35
CA VAL A 429 20.87 -3.38 -5.08
C VAL A 429 20.05 -2.35 -4.32
N LYS A 430 19.02 -2.79 -3.60
CA LYS A 430 18.16 -1.91 -2.82
C LYS A 430 18.74 -1.72 -1.42
N ILE A 431 19.06 -0.47 -1.06
CA ILE A 431 19.56 -0.15 0.28
C ILE A 431 18.38 0.14 1.22
N HIS A 432 18.50 -0.32 2.44
CA HIS A 432 17.46 -0.13 3.45
C HIS A 432 17.23 1.35 3.77
N PRO A 433 16.04 1.92 3.55
CA PRO A 433 15.78 3.36 3.73
C PRO A 433 15.78 3.80 5.21
N GLY A 434 15.69 2.85 6.14
CA GLY A 434 15.84 3.09 7.58
C GLY A 434 17.27 3.48 7.99
N LEU A 435 18.27 3.20 7.16
CA LEU A 435 19.67 3.52 7.43
C LEU A 435 19.92 5.03 7.31
N SER A 436 20.30 5.69 8.41
CA SER A 436 20.47 7.15 8.46
C SER A 436 21.61 7.64 7.58
N ILE A 437 22.73 6.91 7.52
CA ILE A 437 23.85 7.24 6.65
C ILE A 437 23.44 7.20 5.17
N TRP A 438 22.56 6.26 4.76
CA TRP A 438 22.07 6.22 3.39
C TRP A 438 21.25 7.46 3.04
N ARG A 439 20.32 7.85 3.92
CA ARG A 439 19.54 9.09 3.72
C ARG A 439 20.44 10.33 3.63
N SER A 440 21.49 10.39 4.46
CA SER A 440 22.46 11.50 4.42
C SER A 440 23.28 11.51 3.13
N ILE A 441 23.76 10.36 2.67
CA ILE A 441 24.50 10.21 1.42
C ILE A 441 23.62 10.64 0.24
N LEU A 442 22.40 10.10 0.16
CA LEU A 442 21.44 10.44 -0.88
C LEU A 442 21.16 11.95 -0.89
N GLY A 443 20.83 12.52 0.26
CA GLY A 443 20.53 13.92 0.41
C GLY A 443 21.69 14.83 -0.03
N GLN A 444 22.92 14.51 0.37
CA GLN A 444 24.12 15.27 -0.05
C GLN A 444 24.35 15.23 -1.57
N ASN A 445 24.14 14.05 -2.19
CA ASN A 445 24.28 13.92 -3.64
C ASN A 445 23.17 14.62 -4.42
N MET A 446 21.96 14.70 -3.86
CA MET A 446 20.83 15.43 -4.46
C MET A 446 20.93 16.94 -4.26
N LEU A 447 21.44 17.40 -3.12
CA LEU A 447 21.49 18.83 -2.75
C LEU A 447 22.25 19.66 -3.79
N LYS A 448 23.35 19.14 -4.34
CA LYS A 448 24.16 19.85 -5.34
C LYS A 448 23.36 20.18 -6.61
N PRO A 449 22.78 19.22 -7.34
CA PRO A 449 21.98 19.53 -8.53
C PRO A 449 20.68 20.28 -8.19
N VAL A 450 20.06 20.06 -7.03
CA VAL A 450 18.90 20.83 -6.59
C VAL A 450 19.22 22.31 -6.53
N ASN A 451 20.34 22.68 -5.92
CA ASN A 451 20.79 24.10 -5.83
C ASN A 451 21.29 24.62 -7.19
N GLU A 452 22.15 23.87 -7.89
CA GLU A 452 22.75 24.29 -9.17
C GLU A 452 21.68 24.59 -10.22
N LEU A 453 20.62 23.78 -10.26
CA LEU A 453 19.55 23.90 -11.24
C LEU A 453 18.31 24.64 -10.70
N SER A 454 18.37 25.13 -9.46
CA SER A 454 17.24 25.79 -8.77
C SER A 454 15.95 25.00 -8.91
N LEU A 455 15.98 23.70 -8.58
CA LEU A 455 14.84 22.81 -8.74
C LEU A 455 13.76 23.12 -7.69
N ASP A 456 12.53 23.24 -8.14
CA ASP A 456 11.32 23.35 -7.30
C ASP A 456 10.63 22.00 -7.08
N LEU A 457 10.99 20.98 -7.88
CA LEU A 457 10.51 19.62 -7.70
C LEU A 457 11.51 18.56 -8.21
N VAL A 458 11.43 17.37 -7.65
CA VAL A 458 12.23 16.20 -8.00
C VAL A 458 11.37 14.96 -8.04
N PHE A 459 11.74 13.99 -8.88
CA PHE A 459 11.18 12.64 -8.86
C PHE A 459 12.19 11.70 -8.21
N ILE A 460 11.75 10.86 -7.27
CA ILE A 460 12.56 9.78 -6.70
C ILE A 460 11.93 8.44 -7.02
N ASP A 461 12.61 7.64 -7.82
CA ASP A 461 12.15 6.33 -8.29
C ASP A 461 12.18 5.28 -7.18
N VAL A 462 11.50 4.15 -7.38
CA VAL A 462 11.39 2.96 -6.51
C VAL A 462 10.85 3.20 -5.10
N THR A 463 10.14 4.30 -4.86
CA THR A 463 9.51 4.57 -3.57
C THR A 463 8.43 3.58 -3.19
N LEU A 464 7.84 2.88 -4.17
CA LEU A 464 6.88 1.79 -3.94
C LEU A 464 7.53 0.52 -3.39
N CYS A 465 8.85 0.38 -3.52
CA CYS A 465 9.57 -0.85 -3.14
C CYS A 465 9.69 -0.99 -1.62
N ILE A 466 8.57 -1.26 -0.98
CA ILE A 466 8.45 -1.40 0.47
C ILE A 466 7.73 -2.73 0.76
N TRP A 467 8.44 -3.68 1.37
CA TRP A 467 7.90 -4.97 1.82
C TRP A 467 8.73 -5.53 2.97
N ASN A 468 8.26 -6.62 3.59
CA ASN A 468 8.97 -7.31 4.65
C ASN A 468 10.24 -7.99 4.10
N ILE A 469 11.36 -7.78 4.75
CA ILE A 469 12.68 -8.29 4.34
C ILE A 469 13.39 -8.95 5.50
N HIS A 470 14.41 -9.78 5.20
CA HIS A 470 15.16 -10.51 6.22
C HIS A 470 15.83 -9.57 7.24
N ASN A 471 16.45 -8.50 6.77
CA ASN A 471 17.05 -7.47 7.62
C ASN A 471 16.07 -6.30 7.84
N CYS A 472 14.84 -6.62 8.30
CA CYS A 472 13.72 -5.69 8.34
C CYS A 472 13.95 -4.46 9.23
N LEU A 473 14.63 -4.63 10.36
CA LEU A 473 14.87 -3.53 11.30
C LEU A 473 16.31 -3.03 11.18
N VAL A 474 16.49 -1.84 10.64
CA VAL A 474 17.75 -1.10 10.62
C VAL A 474 17.57 0.18 11.42
N GLU A 475 18.42 0.40 12.42
CA GLU A 475 18.26 1.51 13.37
C GLU A 475 16.85 1.53 14.01
N SER A 476 16.32 0.34 14.32
CA SER A 476 14.97 0.12 14.86
C SER A 476 13.82 0.54 13.94
N MET A 477 14.06 0.77 12.66
CA MET A 477 13.05 1.17 11.67
C MET A 477 12.83 0.11 10.61
N PRO A 478 11.57 -0.26 10.31
CA PRO A 478 11.23 -1.07 9.15
C PRO A 478 11.34 -0.25 7.85
N PRO A 479 11.40 -0.90 6.67
CA PRO A 479 11.43 -0.20 5.37
C PRO A 479 10.30 0.81 5.17
N THR A 480 9.12 0.55 5.72
CA THR A 480 7.94 1.43 5.67
C THR A 480 8.21 2.78 6.32
N GLU A 481 8.61 2.79 7.57
CA GLU A 481 8.97 4.02 8.29
C GLU A 481 10.22 4.67 7.68
N GLY A 482 11.19 3.86 7.29
CA GLY A 482 12.42 4.32 6.64
C GLY A 482 12.15 5.08 5.35
N MET A 483 11.25 4.58 4.48
CA MET A 483 10.87 5.25 3.24
C MET A 483 10.13 6.57 3.50
N ASN A 484 9.22 6.59 4.46
CA ASN A 484 8.55 7.84 4.85
C ASN A 484 9.58 8.91 5.27
N LYS A 485 10.56 8.54 6.10
CA LYS A 485 11.64 9.44 6.53
C LYS A 485 12.57 9.84 5.38
N LEU A 486 12.83 8.95 4.42
CA LEU A 486 13.64 9.24 3.25
C LEU A 486 12.97 10.31 2.37
N ILE A 487 11.68 10.12 2.04
CA ILE A 487 10.93 11.09 1.24
C ILE A 487 10.86 12.45 1.93
N LYS A 488 10.62 12.45 3.25
CA LYS A 488 10.66 13.67 4.06
C LYS A 488 12.03 14.35 3.99
N HIS A 489 13.11 13.60 4.18
CA HIS A 489 14.48 14.14 4.11
C HIS A 489 14.76 14.79 2.75
N VAL A 490 14.32 14.17 1.65
CA VAL A 490 14.45 14.76 0.31
C VAL A 490 13.64 16.07 0.19
N SER A 491 12.42 16.12 0.71
CA SER A 491 11.60 17.34 0.68
C SER A 491 12.20 18.51 1.46
N GLU A 492 13.09 18.23 2.39
CA GLU A 492 13.79 19.23 3.23
C GLU A 492 15.11 19.75 2.60
N LEU A 493 15.51 19.24 1.43
CA LEU A 493 16.75 19.69 0.74
C LEU A 493 16.66 21.10 0.19
N GLY A 494 15.46 21.64 0.01
CA GLY A 494 15.25 23.02 -0.46
C GLY A 494 13.94 23.60 0.03
N PRO A 495 13.83 24.93 0.17
CA PRO A 495 12.59 25.58 0.60
C PRO A 495 11.46 25.30 -0.39
N GLY A 496 10.41 24.59 0.07
CA GLY A 496 9.26 24.28 -0.76
C GLY A 496 9.50 23.26 -1.88
N LEU A 497 10.59 22.49 -1.80
CA LEU A 497 10.89 21.44 -2.76
C LEU A 497 9.79 20.37 -2.75
N VAL A 498 9.19 20.16 -3.92
CA VAL A 498 8.13 19.17 -4.13
C VAL A 498 8.75 17.83 -4.50
N VAL A 499 8.23 16.74 -3.92
CA VAL A 499 8.68 15.39 -4.22
C VAL A 499 7.60 14.62 -4.96
N GLY A 500 7.95 14.10 -6.12
CA GLY A 500 7.22 13.03 -6.81
C GLY A 500 7.92 11.69 -6.60
N GLY A 501 7.21 10.59 -6.81
CA GLY A 501 7.82 9.26 -6.70
C GLY A 501 7.06 8.20 -7.48
N GLU A 502 7.60 6.98 -7.49
CA GLU A 502 7.00 5.84 -8.14
C GLU A 502 5.98 5.17 -7.21
N GLY A 503 4.77 4.93 -7.73
CA GLY A 503 3.68 4.29 -6.98
C GLY A 503 3.02 5.21 -5.95
N LEU A 504 1.88 4.76 -5.47
CA LEU A 504 1.07 5.47 -4.48
C LEU A 504 0.52 4.46 -3.48
N ASN A 505 0.88 4.64 -2.23
CA ASN A 505 0.35 3.84 -1.12
C ASN A 505 0.27 4.68 0.16
N GLU A 506 -0.24 4.09 1.22
CA GLU A 506 -0.46 4.72 2.52
C GLU A 506 0.81 5.34 3.14
N ILE A 507 1.99 4.85 2.77
CA ILE A 507 3.27 5.38 3.26
C ILE A 507 3.73 6.57 2.42
N THR A 508 3.74 6.40 1.10
CA THR A 508 4.26 7.41 0.17
C THR A 508 3.34 8.62 0.08
N ALA A 509 2.02 8.42 0.15
CA ALA A 509 1.03 9.50 0.09
C ALA A 509 1.17 10.56 1.20
N GLN A 510 1.82 10.21 2.32
CA GLN A 510 2.04 11.15 3.41
C GLN A 510 3.03 12.27 3.05
N ARG A 511 3.91 12.05 2.06
CA ARG A 511 5.04 12.94 1.76
C ARG A 511 5.19 13.30 0.28
N GLN A 512 4.69 12.48 -0.64
CA GLN A 512 4.70 12.78 -2.07
C GLN A 512 3.57 13.73 -2.45
N SER A 513 3.82 14.57 -3.47
CA SER A 513 2.79 15.41 -4.08
C SER A 513 2.41 14.93 -5.47
N PHE A 514 3.29 14.19 -6.13
CA PHE A 514 3.03 13.52 -7.40
C PHE A 514 3.40 12.05 -7.30
N ALA A 515 2.63 11.18 -7.93
CA ALA A 515 2.92 9.76 -8.02
C ALA A 515 2.80 9.27 -9.46
N GLN A 516 3.88 8.68 -9.97
CA GLN A 516 3.85 7.94 -11.22
C GLN A 516 3.31 6.54 -10.92
N VAL A 517 2.10 6.24 -11.40
CA VAL A 517 1.38 5.03 -11.01
C VAL A 517 1.33 3.99 -12.11
N HIS A 518 1.54 2.75 -11.72
CA HIS A 518 1.27 1.58 -12.54
C HIS A 518 -0.20 1.20 -12.36
N LEU A 519 -1.03 1.52 -13.34
CA LEU A 519 -2.40 1.05 -13.33
C LEU A 519 -2.42 -0.47 -13.56
N PHE A 520 -2.72 -1.24 -12.49
CA PHE A 520 -2.83 -2.71 -12.51
C PHE A 520 -1.59 -3.46 -13.04
N ARG A 521 -0.44 -2.80 -13.11
CA ARG A 521 0.82 -3.40 -13.56
C ARG A 521 1.91 -3.20 -12.54
N SER A 522 2.27 -4.26 -11.83
CA SER A 522 3.68 -4.48 -11.55
C SER A 522 4.24 -5.40 -12.65
N SER A 523 5.51 -5.28 -12.95
CA SER A 523 6.19 -6.19 -13.87
C SER A 523 6.18 -7.66 -13.40
N GLN A 524 5.70 -7.92 -12.19
CA GLN A 524 5.70 -9.23 -11.53
C GLN A 524 4.30 -9.78 -11.27
N ASP A 525 3.29 -8.91 -11.16
CA ASP A 525 1.94 -9.26 -10.73
C ASP A 525 0.88 -8.64 -11.64
N SER A 526 1.16 -8.57 -12.96
CA SER A 526 0.12 -8.13 -13.89
C SER A 526 -1.03 -9.11 -13.83
N ILE A 527 -2.11 -8.72 -13.20
CA ILE A 527 -3.36 -9.41 -13.32
C ILE A 527 -3.92 -8.96 -14.68
N GLU A 528 -3.47 -9.63 -15.74
CA GLU A 528 -3.97 -9.38 -17.08
C GLU A 528 -5.50 -9.51 -17.08
N GLY A 529 -6.18 -8.47 -17.50
CA GLY A 529 -7.64 -8.44 -17.61
C GLY A 529 -8.37 -7.64 -16.52
N ILE A 530 -7.76 -7.29 -15.39
CA ILE A 530 -8.39 -6.38 -14.40
C ILE A 530 -8.77 -5.06 -15.04
N GLU A 531 -7.88 -4.52 -15.87
CA GLU A 531 -8.12 -3.30 -16.64
C GLU A 531 -9.39 -3.32 -17.50
N ARG A 532 -9.91 -4.51 -17.83
CA ARG A 532 -11.14 -4.67 -18.64
C ARG A 532 -12.39 -4.89 -17.82
N SER A 533 -12.27 -5.33 -16.59
CA SER A 533 -13.39 -5.85 -15.81
C SER A 533 -13.65 -5.17 -14.48
N GLY A 534 -12.70 -4.45 -13.89
CA GLY A 534 -12.94 -4.08 -12.51
C GLY A 534 -12.02 -3.04 -11.88
N GLY A 535 -11.48 -2.07 -12.63
CA GLY A 535 -10.82 -0.92 -12.01
C GLY A 535 -11.80 -0.02 -11.27
N CYS A 536 -11.36 0.60 -10.17
CA CYS A 536 -12.09 1.68 -9.51
C CYS A 536 -11.11 2.71 -8.93
N ASN A 537 -11.56 3.95 -8.77
CA ASN A 537 -10.72 5.06 -8.34
C ASN A 537 -10.55 5.15 -6.82
N LEU A 538 -10.33 4.02 -6.15
CA LEU A 538 -10.25 3.96 -4.69
C LEU A 538 -9.11 4.82 -4.13
N ASN A 539 -7.91 4.74 -4.71
CA ASN A 539 -6.78 5.55 -4.24
C ASN A 539 -7.00 7.05 -4.46
N GLN A 540 -7.78 7.45 -5.47
CA GLN A 540 -8.18 8.84 -5.63
C GLN A 540 -9.07 9.32 -4.48
N VAL A 541 -9.98 8.48 -3.99
CA VAL A 541 -10.78 8.78 -2.79
C VAL A 541 -9.91 8.85 -1.54
N LEU A 542 -8.95 7.92 -1.39
CA LEU A 542 -8.10 7.85 -0.20
C LEU A 542 -7.05 8.97 -0.17
N PHE A 543 -6.38 9.26 -1.28
CA PHE A 543 -5.15 10.05 -1.31
C PHE A 543 -5.19 11.27 -2.23
N GLY A 544 -6.24 11.44 -3.06
CA GLY A 544 -6.28 12.45 -4.13
C GLY A 544 -6.20 13.91 -3.66
N ARG A 545 -6.48 14.20 -2.38
CA ARG A 545 -6.24 15.52 -1.78
C ARG A 545 -4.75 15.82 -1.57
N LEU A 546 -3.93 14.78 -1.37
CA LEU A 546 -2.50 14.91 -1.08
C LEU A 546 -1.64 14.71 -2.32
N VAL A 547 -2.03 13.82 -3.22
CA VAL A 547 -1.19 13.34 -4.32
C VAL A 547 -1.94 13.41 -5.64
N LYS A 548 -1.34 14.07 -6.63
CA LYS A 548 -1.78 13.94 -8.02
C LYS A 548 -1.06 12.76 -8.67
N THR A 549 -1.83 11.86 -9.24
CA THR A 549 -1.31 10.72 -9.98
C THR A 549 -1.10 11.08 -11.45
N PHE A 550 -0.03 10.57 -12.02
CA PHE A 550 0.24 10.59 -13.45
C PHE A 550 0.88 9.24 -13.82
N GLY A 551 1.07 8.93 -15.09
CA GLY A 551 1.56 7.62 -15.17
C GLY A 551 2.24 7.12 -16.41
N TYR A 552 2.61 5.87 -16.29
CA TYR A 552 3.11 4.97 -17.31
C TYR A 552 2.03 4.68 -18.38
N SER A 553 1.47 5.73 -18.98
CA SER A 553 0.37 5.55 -19.92
C SER A 553 0.81 4.99 -21.27
N ASN A 554 2.07 5.23 -21.67
CA ASN A 554 2.56 4.94 -23.03
C ASN A 554 1.62 5.44 -24.14
N LEU A 555 0.91 6.55 -23.89
CA LEU A 555 -0.04 7.13 -24.83
C LEU A 555 0.69 7.92 -25.92
N SER A 556 1.44 7.21 -26.72
CA SER A 556 2.15 7.77 -27.90
C SER A 556 1.44 7.50 -29.22
N GLY A 557 0.26 6.85 -29.18
CA GLY A 557 -0.47 6.43 -30.39
C GLY A 557 0.15 5.25 -31.14
N ARG A 558 1.21 4.67 -30.58
CA ARG A 558 1.90 3.50 -31.16
C ARG A 558 1.35 2.16 -30.67
N ASN A 559 0.58 2.17 -29.58
CA ASN A 559 0.03 0.97 -28.94
C ASN A 559 -1.40 0.70 -29.40
N LYS A 560 -1.75 -0.58 -29.60
CA LYS A 560 -3.09 -1.00 -30.03
C LYS A 560 -4.18 -0.75 -29.00
N ASP A 561 -3.82 -0.64 -27.71
CA ASP A 561 -4.72 -0.47 -26.56
C ASP A 561 -4.75 0.96 -26.01
N THR A 562 -4.35 1.95 -26.82
CA THR A 562 -4.23 3.36 -26.41
C THR A 562 -5.53 3.93 -25.84
N GLU A 563 -6.68 3.63 -26.46
CA GLU A 563 -7.97 4.13 -25.98
C GLU A 563 -8.33 3.57 -24.60
N THR A 564 -8.14 2.26 -24.40
CA THR A 564 -8.37 1.62 -23.10
C THR A 564 -7.48 2.20 -22.01
N ARG A 565 -6.20 2.44 -22.30
CA ARG A 565 -5.25 3.06 -21.35
C ARG A 565 -5.65 4.49 -21.02
N MET A 566 -6.06 5.26 -22.00
CA MET A 566 -6.54 6.63 -21.81
C MET A 566 -7.77 6.65 -20.90
N GLN A 567 -8.73 5.79 -21.17
CA GLN A 567 -9.96 5.68 -20.38
C GLN A 567 -9.67 5.32 -18.92
N LEU A 568 -8.82 4.33 -18.69
CA LEU A 568 -8.39 3.93 -17.34
C LEU A 568 -7.73 5.07 -16.56
N HIS A 569 -6.83 5.83 -17.21
CA HIS A 569 -6.20 6.99 -16.58
C HIS A 569 -7.24 8.01 -16.09
N LEU A 570 -8.22 8.28 -16.91
CA LEU A 570 -9.26 9.26 -16.60
C LEU A 570 -10.20 8.74 -15.49
N GLU A 571 -10.60 7.48 -15.56
CA GLU A 571 -11.44 6.84 -14.54
C GLU A 571 -10.78 6.78 -13.17
N HIS A 572 -9.45 6.62 -13.12
CA HIS A 572 -8.67 6.65 -11.88
C HIS A 572 -8.28 8.07 -11.43
N GLY A 573 -8.74 9.12 -12.14
CA GLY A 573 -8.48 10.51 -11.78
C GLY A 573 -7.03 10.95 -11.95
N ALA A 574 -6.25 10.24 -12.78
CA ALA A 574 -4.88 10.63 -13.09
C ALA A 574 -4.85 11.88 -13.98
N VAL A 575 -3.84 12.72 -13.79
CA VAL A 575 -3.57 13.85 -14.69
C VAL A 575 -3.39 13.33 -16.12
N PRO A 576 -4.07 13.94 -17.12
CA PRO A 576 -3.85 13.59 -18.52
C PRO A 576 -2.37 13.52 -18.87
N THR A 577 -1.88 12.32 -19.21
CA THR A 577 -0.45 12.03 -19.35
C THR A 577 -0.14 11.43 -20.72
N VAL A 578 0.93 11.90 -21.34
CA VAL A 578 1.46 11.34 -22.59
C VAL A 578 2.93 10.98 -22.46
N THR A 579 3.38 10.04 -23.28
CA THR A 579 4.80 9.74 -23.50
C THR A 579 5.14 10.10 -24.93
N ILE A 580 6.12 10.96 -25.15
CA ILE A 580 6.53 11.45 -26.45
C ILE A 580 8.03 11.27 -26.66
N SER A 581 8.45 11.15 -27.90
CA SER A 581 9.86 11.03 -28.30
C SER A 581 10.34 12.25 -29.08
N LEU A 582 9.46 12.94 -29.77
CA LEU A 582 9.78 14.05 -30.67
C LEU A 582 8.82 15.22 -30.48
N ALA A 583 9.29 16.44 -30.71
CA ALA A 583 8.48 17.66 -30.67
C ALA A 583 7.31 17.63 -31.67
N ASP A 584 7.46 16.93 -32.79
CA ASP A 584 6.41 16.79 -33.81
C ASP A 584 5.17 16.05 -33.27
N GLU A 585 5.32 15.13 -32.33
CA GLU A 585 4.20 14.41 -31.70
C GLU A 585 3.28 15.36 -30.89
N ILE A 586 3.78 16.53 -30.51
CA ILE A 586 2.99 17.62 -29.89
C ILE A 586 2.54 18.65 -30.93
N ALA A 587 3.39 18.99 -31.91
CA ALA A 587 3.04 19.98 -32.94
C ALA A 587 1.92 19.45 -33.83
N ASN A 588 2.03 18.18 -34.26
CA ASN A 588 1.10 17.44 -35.10
C ASN A 588 0.58 16.20 -34.37
N PRO A 589 -0.20 16.36 -33.29
CA PRO A 589 -0.55 15.26 -32.39
C PRO A 589 -1.46 14.24 -33.07
N ASN A 590 -1.21 12.96 -32.80
CA ASN A 590 -2.17 11.90 -33.10
C ASN A 590 -3.45 12.07 -32.24
N ALA A 591 -4.47 11.26 -32.51
CA ALA A 591 -5.77 11.37 -31.85
C ALA A 591 -5.70 11.29 -30.32
N SER A 592 -4.84 10.40 -29.78
CA SER A 592 -4.72 10.20 -28.33
C SER A 592 -4.02 11.38 -27.64
N VAL A 593 -2.91 11.85 -28.19
CA VAL A 593 -2.19 13.02 -27.66
C VAL A 593 -3.08 14.26 -27.77
N LYS A 594 -3.79 14.43 -28.88
CA LYS A 594 -4.76 15.52 -29.09
C LYS A 594 -5.86 15.48 -28.02
N ARG A 595 -6.45 14.30 -27.78
CA ARG A 595 -7.51 14.11 -26.78
C ARG A 595 -7.02 14.47 -25.38
N MET A 596 -5.80 14.05 -24.99
CA MET A 596 -5.22 14.39 -23.69
C MET A 596 -4.96 15.90 -23.54
N LEU A 597 -4.51 16.57 -24.59
CA LEU A 597 -4.33 18.02 -24.60
C LEU A 597 -5.67 18.76 -24.49
N GLU A 598 -6.73 18.29 -25.15
CA GLU A 598 -8.08 18.84 -25.03
C GLU A 598 -8.61 18.72 -23.59
N LEU A 599 -8.49 17.55 -22.98
CA LEU A 599 -8.90 17.32 -21.58
C LEU A 599 -8.12 18.19 -20.58
N ALA A 600 -6.85 18.44 -20.85
CA ALA A 600 -6.02 19.27 -20.00
C ALA A 600 -6.34 20.77 -20.09
N ASN A 601 -6.94 21.22 -21.19
CA ASN A 601 -7.32 22.63 -21.40
C ASN A 601 -8.76 22.93 -20.97
N GLY A 602 -9.63 21.93 -20.87
CA GLY A 602 -11.04 22.05 -20.48
C GLY A 602 -11.26 21.97 -19.04
#